data_0cbf6e9e217e2b272adc74ba1636b43b
#
_entry.id   0cbf6e9e217e2b272adc74ba1636b43b
#
_cell.length_a   1.000
_cell.length_b   1.000
_cell.length_c   1.000
_cell.angle_alpha   90.00
_cell.angle_beta   90.00
_cell.angle_gamma   90.00
#
_symmetry.space_group_name_H-M   'P 1'
#
loop_
_entity.id
_entity.type
_entity.pdbx_description
1 polymer ?
#
loop_
_entity_poly.entity_id
_entity_poly.type
_entity_poly.pdbx_seq_one_letter_code
_entity_poly.pdbx_strand_id
1 'polypeptide(L)'
;MKVWLSKMISTIASLIPTTNIILFQSSPDYSDNAYSMCKYLNNKMTHGKWRFVWIIVDWERKDAILSEMRRDDINAQLVKHQSIKGIWLFIRARYVFVSHGLYDDIKLHQHKDKIINLWHGMPLKKLGACDIDRPGGGRPSSTNFDFIIATSKYYQKIMAAVFATTVDRVLVTGQPRCDLLFEPTDWFISKALNKDDYSKVGIWMPTYRKSIRGEVRVDGHYNEKTISFVNESDLDQLDVVLKETNTLLIIKIHPMDALQNTSFKAYSNIVIIKPRETSIPLYPLLGACDFLLTDYSSVFIDYQILHKPIGFVMNDIEEYKNSRGLFIDDLEKNLPGPILSNLSMLIDFIRNPYVVNNNFDYNDFFDKYASERICKALKIEL
;
A
#
# COMPACT_ATOMS: atom_id res chain seq x y z
N MET A 1 -6.72 -24.37 -10.83
CA MET A 1 -6.32 -25.78 -10.59
C MET A 1 -7.60 -26.61 -10.40
N LYS A 2 -7.68 -27.90 -10.84
CA LYS A 2 -8.90 -28.69 -10.65
C LYS A 2 -9.11 -28.95 -9.15
N VAL A 3 -10.34 -28.82 -8.66
CA VAL A 3 -10.71 -28.89 -7.22
C VAL A 3 -10.22 -30.17 -6.53
N TRP A 4 -10.26 -31.32 -7.22
CA TRP A 4 -9.76 -32.57 -6.64
C TRP A 4 -8.25 -32.59 -6.45
N LEU A 5 -7.50 -31.95 -7.38
CA LEU A 5 -6.03 -31.85 -7.30
C LEU A 5 -5.62 -30.94 -6.12
N SER A 6 -6.33 -29.84 -5.90
CA SER A 6 -6.05 -28.96 -4.75
C SER A 6 -6.36 -29.66 -3.42
N LYS A 7 -7.44 -30.44 -3.34
CA LYS A 7 -7.74 -31.25 -2.15
C LYS A 7 -6.68 -32.31 -1.87
N MET A 8 -6.23 -33.00 -2.92
CA MET A 8 -5.15 -34.00 -2.80
C MET A 8 -3.85 -33.37 -2.33
N ILE A 9 -3.45 -32.22 -2.92
CA ILE A 9 -2.26 -31.47 -2.49
C ILE A 9 -2.42 -31.02 -1.04
N SER A 10 -3.59 -30.52 -0.64
CA SER A 10 -3.85 -30.08 0.72
C SER A 10 -3.73 -31.23 1.74
N THR A 11 -4.24 -32.42 1.40
CA THR A 11 -4.13 -33.62 2.24
C THR A 11 -2.66 -34.06 2.38
N ILE A 12 -1.92 -34.11 1.27
CA ILE A 12 -0.50 -34.47 1.28
C ILE A 12 0.31 -33.42 2.07
N ALA A 13 0.01 -32.14 1.87
CA ALA A 13 0.68 -31.04 2.54
C ALA A 13 0.59 -31.15 4.08
N SER A 14 -0.54 -31.62 4.62
CA SER A 14 -0.72 -31.79 6.07
C SER A 14 0.24 -32.85 6.68
N LEU A 15 0.79 -33.74 5.87
CA LEU A 15 1.74 -34.78 6.31
C LEU A 15 3.21 -34.34 6.17
N ILE A 16 3.47 -33.23 5.44
CA ILE A 16 4.84 -32.77 5.18
C ILE A 16 5.26 -31.83 6.31
N PRO A 17 6.43 -32.08 6.98
CA PRO A 17 6.91 -31.20 8.02
C PRO A 17 7.36 -29.85 7.45
N THR A 18 7.06 -28.78 8.19
CA THR A 18 7.59 -27.46 7.90
C THR A 18 9.08 -27.36 8.20
N THR A 19 9.73 -26.43 7.54
CA THR A 19 11.15 -26.13 7.74
C THR A 19 11.31 -24.64 8.04
N ASN A 20 12.50 -24.21 8.39
CA ASN A 20 12.80 -22.80 8.66
C ASN A 20 12.80 -21.97 7.35
N ILE A 21 11.68 -21.99 6.64
CA ILE A 21 11.44 -21.17 5.47
C ILE A 21 10.44 -20.09 5.84
N ILE A 22 10.75 -18.84 5.49
CA ILE A 22 9.83 -17.72 5.49
C ILE A 22 9.59 -17.33 4.03
N LEU A 23 8.34 -17.35 3.63
CA LEU A 23 7.93 -17.08 2.25
C LEU A 23 7.18 -15.75 2.17
N PHE A 24 7.50 -14.95 1.15
CA PHE A 24 6.90 -13.66 0.89
C PHE A 24 6.27 -13.61 -0.50
N GLN A 25 5.17 -12.86 -0.62
CA GLN A 25 4.56 -12.53 -1.90
C GLN A 25 3.82 -11.20 -1.79
N SER A 26 3.92 -10.37 -2.82
CA SER A 26 3.16 -9.13 -2.97
C SER A 26 2.65 -8.94 -4.39
N SER A 27 1.75 -7.98 -4.56
CA SER A 27 1.34 -7.46 -5.86
C SER A 27 1.27 -5.93 -5.79
N PRO A 28 2.12 -5.20 -6.56
CA PRO A 28 3.21 -5.70 -7.44
C PRO A 28 4.26 -6.53 -6.70
N ASP A 29 5.02 -7.33 -7.47
CA ASP A 29 6.09 -8.13 -6.90
C ASP A 29 7.14 -7.27 -6.19
N TYR A 30 7.68 -7.77 -5.07
CA TYR A 30 8.72 -7.14 -4.26
C TYR A 30 8.36 -5.72 -3.80
N SER A 31 7.20 -5.58 -3.16
CA SER A 31 6.67 -4.30 -2.74
C SER A 31 5.82 -4.38 -1.48
N ASP A 32 5.35 -3.22 -1.00
CA ASP A 32 4.32 -3.08 0.01
C ASP A 32 4.67 -3.70 1.37
N ASN A 33 3.67 -4.12 2.13
CA ASN A 33 3.80 -4.69 3.47
C ASN A 33 4.71 -5.93 3.52
N ALA A 34 4.64 -6.80 2.50
CA ALA A 34 5.46 -8.00 2.43
C ALA A 34 6.95 -7.67 2.26
N TYR A 35 7.28 -6.62 1.47
CA TYR A 35 8.65 -6.12 1.33
C TYR A 35 9.18 -5.60 2.67
N SER A 36 8.41 -4.76 3.35
CA SER A 36 8.83 -4.16 4.62
C SER A 36 9.02 -5.22 5.72
N MET A 37 8.11 -6.21 5.77
CA MET A 37 8.26 -7.35 6.68
C MET A 37 9.48 -8.20 6.37
N CYS A 38 9.76 -8.45 5.08
CA CYS A 38 10.96 -9.16 4.65
C CYS A 38 12.23 -8.41 5.06
N LYS A 39 12.31 -7.11 4.80
CA LYS A 39 13.42 -6.24 5.20
C LYS A 39 13.65 -6.27 6.71
N TYR A 40 12.57 -6.13 7.49
CA TYR A 40 12.64 -6.19 8.95
C TYR A 40 13.21 -7.54 9.44
N LEU A 41 12.66 -8.66 8.95
CA LEU A 41 13.11 -9.99 9.35
C LEU A 41 14.55 -10.29 8.90
N ASN A 42 14.93 -9.89 7.69
CA ASN A 42 16.29 -10.03 7.18
C ASN A 42 17.32 -9.33 8.06
N ASN A 43 16.97 -8.16 8.61
CA ASN A 43 17.85 -7.38 9.48
C ASN A 43 17.89 -7.90 10.93
N LYS A 44 16.88 -8.65 11.36
CA LYS A 44 16.76 -9.10 12.76
C LYS A 44 17.11 -10.57 12.97
N MET A 45 16.91 -11.41 11.97
CA MET A 45 17.12 -12.84 12.11
C MET A 45 18.56 -13.25 11.87
N THR A 46 19.01 -14.25 12.61
CA THR A 46 20.35 -14.82 12.44
C THR A 46 20.49 -15.45 11.06
N HIS A 47 21.46 -14.98 10.27
CA HIS A 47 21.78 -15.54 8.96
C HIS A 47 22.12 -17.04 9.07
N GLY A 48 21.57 -17.84 8.13
CA GLY A 48 21.79 -19.28 8.05
C GLY A 48 20.79 -20.16 8.82
N LYS A 49 20.09 -19.63 9.84
CA LYS A 49 19.01 -20.36 10.54
C LYS A 49 17.72 -20.37 9.72
N TRP A 50 17.43 -19.29 9.01
CA TRP A 50 16.22 -19.09 8.22
C TRP A 50 16.55 -18.93 6.74
N ARG A 51 15.69 -19.49 5.88
CA ARG A 51 15.74 -19.33 4.43
C ARG A 51 14.58 -18.46 3.98
N PHE A 52 14.88 -17.33 3.38
CA PHE A 52 13.88 -16.43 2.82
C PHE A 52 13.61 -16.79 1.37
N VAL A 53 12.34 -16.83 1.01
CA VAL A 53 11.86 -17.15 -0.34
C VAL A 53 10.87 -16.09 -0.77
N TRP A 54 11.06 -15.57 -1.96
CA TRP A 54 10.14 -14.63 -2.56
C TRP A 54 9.46 -15.26 -3.78
N ILE A 55 8.13 -15.35 -3.78
CA ILE A 55 7.34 -15.81 -4.91
C ILE A 55 7.06 -14.63 -5.83
N ILE A 56 7.40 -14.75 -7.11
CA ILE A 56 7.23 -13.73 -8.14
C ILE A 56 6.18 -14.17 -9.16
N VAL A 57 5.22 -13.31 -9.43
CA VAL A 57 4.18 -13.49 -10.44
C VAL A 57 4.70 -13.07 -11.82
N ASP A 58 5.26 -11.86 -11.90
CA ASP A 58 5.88 -11.35 -13.13
C ASP A 58 7.36 -11.77 -13.20
N TRP A 59 7.58 -12.91 -13.86
CA TRP A 59 8.93 -13.47 -13.96
C TRP A 59 9.88 -12.66 -14.86
N GLU A 60 9.35 -11.78 -15.71
CA GLU A 60 10.17 -10.90 -16.56
C GLU A 60 10.92 -9.86 -15.72
N ARG A 61 10.37 -9.48 -14.57
CA ARG A 61 11.00 -8.58 -13.60
C ARG A 61 12.09 -9.22 -12.73
N LYS A 62 12.36 -10.51 -12.89
CA LYS A 62 13.31 -11.24 -12.02
C LYS A 62 14.64 -10.52 -11.82
N ASP A 63 15.28 -10.10 -12.90
CA ASP A 63 16.63 -9.51 -12.83
C ASP A 63 16.60 -8.10 -12.20
N ALA A 64 15.55 -7.32 -12.45
CA ALA A 64 15.29 -6.06 -11.78
C ALA A 64 15.12 -6.26 -10.26
N ILE A 65 14.29 -7.23 -9.85
CA ILE A 65 14.06 -7.55 -8.44
C ILE A 65 15.36 -8.05 -7.77
N LEU A 66 16.18 -8.86 -8.43
CA LEU A 66 17.48 -9.27 -7.92
C LEU A 66 18.42 -8.07 -7.69
N SER A 67 18.37 -7.08 -8.58
CA SER A 67 19.13 -5.84 -8.42
C SER A 67 18.63 -5.01 -7.23
N GLU A 68 17.30 -4.90 -7.08
CA GLU A 68 16.66 -4.23 -5.95
C GLU A 68 17.03 -4.93 -4.62
N MET A 69 16.97 -6.27 -4.55
CA MET A 69 17.35 -7.06 -3.39
C MET A 69 18.81 -6.84 -2.96
N ARG A 70 19.73 -6.77 -3.94
CA ARG A 70 21.16 -6.49 -3.66
C ARG A 70 21.35 -5.10 -3.08
N ARG A 71 20.66 -4.09 -3.63
CA ARG A 71 20.71 -2.72 -3.10
C ARG A 71 20.18 -2.67 -1.67
N ASP A 72 19.14 -3.43 -1.36
CA ASP A 72 18.46 -3.44 -0.06
C ASP A 72 19.12 -4.42 0.95
N ASP A 73 20.23 -5.08 0.55
CA ASP A 73 20.92 -6.13 1.32
C ASP A 73 19.99 -7.25 1.79
N ILE A 74 19.03 -7.65 0.95
CA ILE A 74 18.08 -8.71 1.23
C ILE A 74 18.53 -10.01 0.60
N ASN A 75 18.81 -11.02 1.43
CA ASN A 75 19.19 -12.36 1.00
C ASN A 75 17.97 -13.28 0.93
N ALA A 76 17.26 -13.27 -0.19
CA ALA A 76 16.12 -14.16 -0.42
C ALA A 76 16.20 -14.84 -1.78
N GLN A 77 15.70 -16.08 -1.84
CA GLN A 77 15.62 -16.83 -3.09
C GLN A 77 14.37 -16.42 -3.87
N LEU A 78 14.51 -16.02 -5.13
CA LEU A 78 13.38 -15.81 -6.03
C LEU A 78 12.86 -17.12 -6.62
N VAL A 79 11.55 -17.28 -6.64
CA VAL A 79 10.87 -18.46 -7.18
C VAL A 79 9.64 -18.03 -7.98
N LYS A 80 9.45 -18.62 -9.17
CA LYS A 80 8.31 -18.31 -10.03
C LYS A 80 7.01 -18.83 -9.42
N HIS A 81 5.99 -17.97 -9.39
CA HIS A 81 4.62 -18.35 -9.05
C HIS A 81 4.13 -19.51 -9.96
N GLN A 82 3.24 -20.36 -9.46
CA GLN A 82 2.68 -21.52 -10.16
C GLN A 82 3.74 -22.53 -10.69
N SER A 83 4.94 -22.55 -10.11
CA SER A 83 5.92 -23.59 -10.34
C SER A 83 5.80 -24.71 -9.31
N ILE A 84 6.22 -25.94 -9.66
CA ILE A 84 6.29 -27.06 -8.72
C ILE A 84 7.16 -26.70 -7.53
N LYS A 85 8.28 -26.03 -7.77
CA LYS A 85 9.19 -25.54 -6.72
C LYS A 85 8.50 -24.51 -5.80
N GLY A 86 7.69 -23.59 -6.37
CA GLY A 86 6.95 -22.60 -5.59
C GLY A 86 5.93 -23.25 -4.67
N ILE A 87 5.14 -24.19 -5.18
CA ILE A 87 4.16 -24.97 -4.40
C ILE A 87 4.86 -25.78 -3.31
N TRP A 88 5.95 -26.45 -3.65
CA TRP A 88 6.72 -27.25 -2.68
C TRP A 88 7.26 -26.40 -1.53
N LEU A 89 7.84 -25.22 -1.83
CA LEU A 89 8.35 -24.33 -0.82
C LEU A 89 7.24 -23.70 0.02
N PHE A 90 6.09 -23.39 -0.59
CA PHE A 90 4.90 -22.93 0.13
C PHE A 90 4.40 -23.97 1.15
N ILE A 91 4.32 -25.24 0.76
CA ILE A 91 3.92 -26.34 1.65
C ILE A 91 4.90 -26.48 2.83
N ARG A 92 6.18 -26.22 2.63
CA ARG A 92 7.24 -26.39 3.64
C ARG A 92 7.56 -25.12 4.42
N ALA A 93 6.97 -23.98 4.07
CA ALA A 93 7.23 -22.72 4.76
C ALA A 93 6.66 -22.77 6.18
N ARG A 94 7.39 -22.24 7.15
CA ARG A 94 6.91 -22.08 8.53
C ARG A 94 6.09 -20.81 8.70
N TYR A 95 6.41 -19.77 7.94
CA TYR A 95 5.64 -18.53 7.86
C TYR A 95 5.49 -18.10 6.42
N VAL A 96 4.32 -17.58 6.08
CA VAL A 96 3.99 -17.08 4.76
C VAL A 96 3.38 -15.70 4.92
N PHE A 97 4.05 -14.67 4.41
CA PHE A 97 3.59 -13.28 4.44
C PHE A 97 3.15 -12.85 3.05
N VAL A 98 1.90 -12.45 2.91
CA VAL A 98 1.30 -12.04 1.63
C VAL A 98 0.61 -10.69 1.74
N SER A 99 0.61 -9.90 0.66
CA SER A 99 -0.16 -8.65 0.58
C SER A 99 -1.55 -8.85 0.00
N HIS A 100 -1.80 -9.97 -0.66
CA HIS A 100 -3.10 -10.30 -1.28
C HIS A 100 -3.51 -11.70 -0.89
N GLY A 101 -3.33 -12.66 -1.75
CA GLY A 101 -3.55 -14.08 -1.53
C GLY A 101 -2.52 -14.90 -2.28
N LEU A 102 -2.24 -16.10 -1.82
CA LEU A 102 -1.29 -17.00 -2.46
C LEU A 102 -1.84 -18.42 -2.43
N TYR A 103 -1.96 -19.04 -3.60
CA TYR A 103 -2.44 -20.42 -3.74
C TYR A 103 -3.73 -20.69 -2.96
N ASP A 104 -4.73 -19.81 -3.10
CA ASP A 104 -6.00 -19.86 -2.33
C ASP A 104 -6.74 -21.21 -2.45
N ASP A 105 -6.47 -21.97 -3.51
CA ASP A 105 -6.99 -23.31 -3.70
C ASP A 105 -6.27 -24.39 -2.85
N ILE A 106 -5.09 -24.10 -2.29
CA ILE A 106 -4.30 -25.05 -1.50
C ILE A 106 -4.44 -24.69 -0.03
N LYS A 107 -5.28 -25.44 0.70
CA LYS A 107 -5.51 -25.25 2.13
C LYS A 107 -4.44 -25.98 2.94
N LEU A 108 -3.57 -25.23 3.60
CA LEU A 108 -2.54 -25.76 4.51
C LEU A 108 -3.09 -25.94 5.94
N HIS A 109 -4.42 -25.93 6.06
CA HIS A 109 -5.05 -26.06 7.37
C HIS A 109 -4.52 -27.31 8.06
N GLN A 110 -3.87 -27.12 9.09
CA GLN A 110 -3.88 -28.06 10.16
C GLN A 110 -2.66 -28.07 11.02
N HIS A 111 -1.78 -27.45 11.22
CA HIS A 111 -0.95 -27.77 12.40
C HIS A 111 0.25 -26.88 12.69
N LYS A 112 0.78 -26.13 11.76
CA LYS A 112 2.07 -25.51 12.08
C LYS A 112 2.34 -24.22 11.33
N ASP A 113 1.61 -23.94 10.28
CA ASP A 113 2.01 -22.90 9.32
C ASP A 113 1.13 -21.69 9.51
N LYS A 114 1.76 -20.55 9.55
CA LYS A 114 1.04 -19.29 9.68
C LYS A 114 1.11 -18.55 8.37
N ILE A 115 -0.04 -18.49 7.70
CA ILE A 115 -0.25 -17.63 6.54
C ILE A 115 -0.80 -16.31 7.05
N ILE A 116 -0.02 -15.26 6.91
CA ILE A 116 -0.33 -13.93 7.40
C ILE A 116 -0.62 -13.04 6.20
N ASN A 117 -1.86 -12.58 6.07
CA ASN A 117 -2.23 -11.60 5.08
C ASN A 117 -1.96 -10.20 5.65
N LEU A 118 -0.92 -9.56 5.15
CA LEU A 118 -0.53 -8.22 5.55
C LEU A 118 -1.36 -7.14 4.86
N TRP A 119 -2.21 -7.53 3.89
CA TRP A 119 -3.02 -6.66 3.08
C TRP A 119 -2.20 -5.53 2.41
N HIS A 120 -2.86 -4.55 1.80
CA HIS A 120 -2.21 -3.49 1.02
C HIS A 120 -2.84 -2.10 1.25
N GLY A 121 -3.47 -1.92 2.41
CA GLY A 121 -4.08 -0.65 2.85
C GLY A 121 -5.45 -0.85 3.46
N MET A 122 -5.77 -0.07 4.48
CA MET A 122 -7.08 -0.15 5.13
C MET A 122 -8.17 0.36 4.18
N PRO A 123 -9.29 -0.35 4.05
CA PRO A 123 -10.31 -0.02 3.07
C PRO A 123 -11.15 1.18 3.51
N LEU A 124 -11.34 2.13 2.58
CA LEU A 124 -12.34 3.19 2.71
C LEU A 124 -13.67 2.74 2.11
N LYS A 125 -13.61 2.02 0.99
CA LYS A 125 -14.75 1.52 0.24
C LYS A 125 -15.15 0.13 0.68
N LYS A 126 -16.43 -0.19 0.59
CA LYS A 126 -16.91 -1.57 0.74
C LYS A 126 -16.23 -2.47 -0.28
N LEU A 127 -15.72 -3.60 0.17
CA LEU A 127 -15.05 -4.59 -0.64
C LEU A 127 -15.15 -5.99 -0.03
N GLY A 128 -14.73 -7.01 -0.76
CA GLY A 128 -14.77 -8.40 -0.31
C GLY A 128 -16.18 -8.87 0.01
N ALA A 129 -16.38 -9.48 1.17
CA ALA A 129 -17.69 -9.96 1.61
C ALA A 129 -18.71 -8.84 1.88
N CYS A 130 -18.23 -7.60 2.07
CA CYS A 130 -19.09 -6.44 2.31
C CYS A 130 -19.54 -5.71 1.03
N ASP A 131 -19.02 -6.08 -0.15
CA ASP A 131 -19.37 -5.48 -1.45
C ASP A 131 -20.52 -6.26 -2.10
N ILE A 132 -21.69 -6.22 -1.47
CA ILE A 132 -22.85 -7.05 -1.88
C ILE A 132 -23.59 -6.50 -3.09
N ASP A 133 -23.46 -5.21 -3.36
CA ASP A 133 -24.21 -4.52 -4.42
C ASP A 133 -23.52 -4.62 -5.79
N ARG A 134 -22.28 -5.12 -5.84
CA ARG A 134 -21.51 -5.26 -7.07
C ARG A 134 -21.75 -6.64 -7.71
N PRO A 135 -21.88 -6.72 -9.06
CA PRO A 135 -21.91 -8.02 -9.74
C PRO A 135 -20.68 -8.87 -9.41
N GLY A 136 -20.89 -10.03 -8.80
CA GLY A 136 -19.83 -10.91 -8.31
C GLY A 136 -19.20 -10.51 -6.97
N GLY A 137 -19.69 -9.46 -6.31
CA GLY A 137 -19.33 -9.07 -4.94
C GLY A 137 -19.87 -10.02 -3.87
N GLY A 138 -19.73 -9.66 -2.61
CA GLY A 138 -20.18 -10.47 -1.47
C GLY A 138 -19.30 -11.70 -1.18
N ARG A 139 -18.11 -11.78 -1.77
CA ARG A 139 -17.13 -12.85 -1.55
C ARG A 139 -15.90 -12.35 -0.82
N PRO A 140 -15.32 -13.11 0.11
CA PRO A 140 -14.07 -12.75 0.75
C PRO A 140 -12.97 -12.50 -0.28
N SER A 141 -12.12 -11.50 -0.03
CA SER A 141 -11.00 -11.16 -0.92
C SER A 141 -9.93 -12.26 -0.99
N SER A 142 -9.77 -13.03 0.08
CA SER A 142 -8.95 -14.24 0.17
C SER A 142 -9.50 -15.11 1.29
N THR A 143 -9.28 -16.41 1.20
CA THR A 143 -9.73 -17.38 2.23
C THR A 143 -8.59 -18.24 2.76
N ASN A 144 -7.37 -18.05 2.25
CA ASN A 144 -6.21 -18.85 2.62
C ASN A 144 -5.25 -18.04 3.49
N PHE A 145 -5.64 -17.81 4.75
CA PHE A 145 -4.82 -17.15 5.75
C PHE A 145 -5.23 -17.62 7.15
N ASP A 146 -4.30 -17.57 8.08
CA ASP A 146 -4.55 -17.79 9.50
C ASP A 146 -4.82 -16.49 10.22
N PHE A 147 -4.06 -15.45 9.87
CA PHE A 147 -4.19 -14.11 10.40
C PHE A 147 -4.18 -13.06 9.31
N ILE A 148 -4.87 -11.94 9.59
CA ILE A 148 -4.80 -10.71 8.82
C ILE A 148 -4.49 -9.55 9.76
N ILE A 149 -3.86 -8.49 9.27
CA ILE A 149 -3.53 -7.31 10.07
C ILE A 149 -4.55 -6.18 9.91
N ALA A 150 -4.62 -5.33 10.93
CA ALA A 150 -5.34 -4.08 10.92
C ALA A 150 -4.54 -2.97 11.59
N THR A 151 -4.88 -1.71 11.32
CA THR A 151 -4.23 -0.53 11.90
C THR A 151 -4.83 -0.11 13.23
N SER A 152 -6.11 -0.45 13.46
CA SER A 152 -6.83 -0.10 14.70
C SER A 152 -7.92 -1.12 15.04
N LYS A 153 -8.48 -1.00 16.24
CA LYS A 153 -9.65 -1.78 16.67
C LYS A 153 -10.88 -1.51 15.80
N TYR A 154 -10.99 -0.32 15.24
CA TYR A 154 -12.03 0.01 14.26
C TYR A 154 -11.86 -0.84 13.01
N TYR A 155 -10.67 -0.82 12.41
CA TYR A 155 -10.37 -1.61 11.23
C TYR A 155 -10.32 -3.12 11.50
N GLN A 156 -10.04 -3.54 12.72
CA GLN A 156 -10.12 -4.96 13.09
C GLN A 156 -11.48 -5.56 12.76
N LYS A 157 -12.57 -4.86 13.09
CA LYS A 157 -13.95 -5.30 12.81
C LYS A 157 -14.26 -5.28 11.31
N ILE A 158 -13.82 -4.23 10.62
CA ILE A 158 -14.02 -4.09 9.17
C ILE A 158 -13.28 -5.23 8.43
N MET A 159 -12.01 -5.47 8.76
CA MET A 159 -11.23 -6.54 8.12
C MET A 159 -11.81 -7.91 8.40
N ALA A 160 -12.32 -8.16 9.59
CA ALA A 160 -13.03 -9.41 9.90
C ALA A 160 -14.26 -9.59 8.99
N ALA A 161 -15.04 -8.54 8.77
CA ALA A 161 -16.21 -8.58 7.88
C ALA A 161 -15.80 -8.74 6.41
N VAL A 162 -14.82 -7.97 5.92
CA VAL A 162 -14.32 -8.01 4.53
C VAL A 162 -13.84 -9.41 4.12
N PHE A 163 -13.17 -10.09 5.04
CA PHE A 163 -12.59 -11.42 4.82
C PHE A 163 -13.49 -12.58 5.31
N ALA A 164 -14.69 -12.26 5.79
CA ALA A 164 -15.63 -13.23 6.36
C ALA A 164 -14.94 -14.17 7.39
N THR A 165 -14.18 -13.54 8.30
CA THR A 165 -13.43 -14.23 9.36
C THR A 165 -13.80 -13.71 10.74
N THR A 166 -13.25 -14.30 11.78
CA THR A 166 -13.49 -13.87 13.17
C THR A 166 -12.51 -12.78 13.60
N VAL A 167 -12.92 -11.94 14.55
CA VAL A 167 -12.13 -10.77 15.01
C VAL A 167 -10.78 -11.18 15.63
N ASP A 168 -10.73 -12.35 16.27
CA ASP A 168 -9.50 -12.91 16.88
C ASP A 168 -8.44 -13.30 15.85
N ARG A 169 -8.82 -13.49 14.59
CA ARG A 169 -7.88 -13.71 13.48
C ARG A 169 -7.36 -12.39 12.87
N VAL A 170 -7.85 -11.26 13.32
CA VAL A 170 -7.38 -9.94 12.85
C VAL A 170 -6.48 -9.32 13.91
N LEU A 171 -5.19 -9.22 13.63
CA LEU A 171 -4.19 -8.69 14.55
C LEU A 171 -4.11 -7.17 14.39
N VAL A 172 -4.33 -6.43 15.46
CA VAL A 172 -4.13 -4.97 15.49
C VAL A 172 -2.65 -4.69 15.74
N THR A 173 -1.92 -4.42 14.67
CA THR A 173 -0.45 -4.28 14.69
C THR A 173 0.06 -3.03 13.99
N GLY A 174 -0.77 -2.38 13.19
CA GLY A 174 -0.31 -1.45 12.16
C GLY A 174 0.19 -2.22 10.93
N GLN A 175 0.66 -1.51 9.93
CA GLN A 175 1.14 -2.05 8.66
C GLN A 175 2.67 -1.97 8.58
N PRO A 176 3.40 -3.06 8.25
CA PRO A 176 4.86 -3.07 8.14
C PRO A 176 5.45 -1.96 7.27
N ARG A 177 4.79 -1.60 6.16
CA ARG A 177 5.25 -0.54 5.27
C ARG A 177 5.30 0.84 5.95
N CYS A 178 4.49 1.04 7.00
CA CYS A 178 4.51 2.28 7.76
C CYS A 178 5.78 2.44 8.60
N ASP A 179 6.47 1.36 8.95
CA ASP A 179 7.77 1.42 9.62
C ASP A 179 8.80 2.19 8.78
N LEU A 180 8.69 2.10 7.44
CA LEU A 180 9.56 2.78 6.48
C LEU A 180 9.33 4.29 6.38
N LEU A 181 8.21 4.83 6.90
CA LEU A 181 7.97 6.27 6.96
C LEU A 181 9.03 7.01 7.81
N PHE A 182 9.70 6.29 8.68
CA PHE A 182 10.72 6.81 9.60
C PHE A 182 12.16 6.55 9.11
N GLU A 183 12.32 5.96 7.93
CA GLU A 183 13.62 5.72 7.31
C GLU A 183 14.05 6.88 6.40
N PRO A 184 15.36 7.11 6.24
CA PRO A 184 15.86 8.09 5.26
C PRO A 184 15.53 7.66 3.83
N THR A 185 15.53 8.64 2.91
CA THR A 185 15.33 8.40 1.49
C THR A 185 16.44 9.04 0.65
N ASP A 186 16.92 8.31 -0.34
CA ASP A 186 17.87 8.79 -1.34
C ASP A 186 17.18 9.40 -2.58
N TRP A 187 15.84 9.55 -2.52
CA TRP A 187 15.06 9.99 -3.67
C TRP A 187 15.52 11.37 -4.20
N PHE A 188 15.76 12.32 -3.31
CA PHE A 188 16.19 13.66 -3.69
C PHE A 188 17.54 13.63 -4.44
N ILE A 189 18.50 12.88 -3.91
CA ILE A 189 19.82 12.68 -4.52
C ILE A 189 19.67 12.03 -5.91
N SER A 190 18.81 11.04 -6.05
CA SER A 190 18.55 10.36 -7.33
C SER A 190 17.96 11.27 -8.40
N LYS A 191 17.33 12.37 -8.01
CA LYS A 191 16.75 13.39 -8.89
C LYS A 191 17.66 14.63 -9.03
N ALA A 192 18.88 14.58 -8.51
CA ALA A 192 19.80 15.72 -8.42
C ALA A 192 19.18 16.94 -7.71
N LEU A 193 18.34 16.66 -6.69
CA LEU A 193 17.70 17.64 -5.84
C LEU A 193 18.32 17.59 -4.44
N ASN A 194 18.31 18.72 -3.75
CA ASN A 194 18.60 18.77 -2.33
C ASN A 194 17.32 19.21 -1.60
N LYS A 195 16.86 18.40 -0.63
CA LYS A 195 15.65 18.71 0.14
C LYS A 195 15.79 20.05 0.88
N ASP A 196 16.98 20.36 1.38
CA ASP A 196 17.26 21.54 2.20
C ASP A 196 17.20 22.86 1.39
N ASP A 197 17.17 22.78 0.06
CA ASP A 197 16.96 23.95 -0.80
C ASP A 197 15.52 24.47 -0.76
N TYR A 198 14.58 23.67 -0.19
CA TYR A 198 13.17 24.01 -0.10
C TYR A 198 12.73 24.20 1.36
N SER A 199 11.89 25.20 1.58
CA SER A 199 11.28 25.45 2.89
C SER A 199 10.28 24.36 3.27
N LYS A 200 9.62 23.76 2.28
CA LYS A 200 8.64 22.68 2.42
C LYS A 200 8.69 21.75 1.23
N VAL A 201 8.41 20.46 1.46
CA VAL A 201 8.21 19.47 0.42
C VAL A 201 6.85 18.81 0.60
N GLY A 202 5.97 18.95 -0.38
CA GLY A 202 4.69 18.26 -0.43
C GLY A 202 4.71 17.08 -1.39
N ILE A 203 3.86 16.08 -1.12
CA ILE A 203 3.60 15.00 -2.07
C ILE A 203 2.10 14.92 -2.36
N TRP A 204 1.75 14.87 -3.64
CA TRP A 204 0.38 14.68 -4.10
C TRP A 204 0.23 13.29 -4.71
N MET A 205 -0.66 12.47 -4.15
CA MET A 205 -0.95 11.12 -4.57
C MET A 205 -2.44 10.98 -4.95
N PRO A 206 -2.81 11.40 -6.17
CA PRO A 206 -4.19 11.29 -6.64
C PRO A 206 -4.55 9.83 -6.95
N THR A 207 -5.82 9.46 -6.74
CA THR A 207 -6.36 8.21 -7.27
C THR A 207 -6.64 8.34 -8.77
N TYR A 208 -6.49 7.26 -9.52
CA TYR A 208 -6.78 7.28 -10.94
C TYR A 208 -8.30 7.34 -11.22
N ARG A 209 -8.70 8.04 -12.27
CA ARG A 209 -10.07 8.13 -12.76
C ARG A 209 -10.30 7.27 -14.01
N LYS A 210 -9.30 7.17 -14.87
CA LYS A 210 -9.29 6.29 -16.06
C LYS A 210 -8.08 5.38 -16.00
N SER A 211 -8.32 4.07 -16.18
CA SER A 211 -7.23 3.11 -16.19
C SER A 211 -6.48 3.11 -17.52
N ILE A 212 -5.22 2.66 -17.50
CA ILE A 212 -4.41 2.40 -18.71
C ILE A 212 -5.06 1.39 -19.67
N ARG A 213 -6.02 0.60 -19.19
CA ARG A 213 -6.81 -0.34 -20.00
C ARG A 213 -8.02 0.30 -20.67
N GLY A 214 -8.19 1.61 -20.51
CA GLY A 214 -9.30 2.37 -21.09
C GLY A 214 -10.58 2.38 -20.25
N GLU A 215 -10.65 1.62 -19.17
CA GLU A 215 -11.79 1.60 -18.27
C GLU A 215 -11.84 2.90 -17.47
N VAL A 216 -12.96 3.63 -17.56
CA VAL A 216 -13.25 4.76 -16.69
C VAL A 216 -13.79 4.21 -15.38
N ARG A 217 -13.29 4.69 -14.26
CA ARG A 217 -13.85 4.29 -12.96
C ARG A 217 -15.28 4.81 -12.82
N VAL A 218 -16.13 3.95 -12.32
CA VAL A 218 -17.55 4.30 -12.04
C VAL A 218 -17.64 5.36 -10.92
N ASP A 219 -16.61 5.48 -10.12
CA ASP A 219 -16.51 6.31 -8.93
C ASP A 219 -15.67 7.59 -9.16
N GLY A 220 -15.85 8.26 -10.31
CA GLY A 220 -15.26 9.57 -10.53
C GLY A 220 -15.37 10.11 -11.96
N HIS A 221 -15.47 11.43 -12.08
CA HIS A 221 -15.39 12.11 -13.36
C HIS A 221 -13.98 12.01 -13.94
N TYR A 222 -13.91 11.68 -15.23
CA TYR A 222 -12.68 11.71 -16.00
C TYR A 222 -12.69 12.88 -16.99
N ASN A 223 -11.68 13.72 -16.89
CA ASN A 223 -11.36 14.68 -17.93
C ASN A 223 -9.93 14.41 -18.43
N GLU A 224 -9.73 14.33 -19.74
CA GLU A 224 -8.41 14.15 -20.33
C GLU A 224 -7.50 15.34 -19.95
N LYS A 225 -6.31 15.05 -19.46
CA LYS A 225 -5.29 16.04 -19.07
C LYS A 225 -5.52 16.76 -17.73
N THR A 226 -6.36 16.25 -16.84
CA THR A 226 -6.47 16.79 -15.48
C THR A 226 -5.99 15.80 -14.43
N ILE A 227 -5.37 16.32 -13.38
CA ILE A 227 -5.05 15.58 -12.15
C ILE A 227 -6.12 15.98 -11.14
N SER A 228 -7.06 15.07 -10.83
CA SER A 228 -8.31 15.43 -10.16
C SER A 228 -9.06 16.50 -11.00
N PHE A 229 -9.30 17.68 -10.47
CA PHE A 229 -9.88 18.83 -11.20
C PHE A 229 -8.83 19.84 -11.72
N VAL A 230 -7.54 19.63 -11.46
CA VAL A 230 -6.44 20.55 -11.80
C VAL A 230 -5.93 20.27 -13.21
N ASN A 231 -6.04 21.24 -14.09
CA ASN A 231 -5.57 21.19 -15.48
C ASN A 231 -4.14 21.77 -15.63
N GLU A 232 -3.60 21.82 -16.84
CA GLU A 232 -2.24 22.30 -17.10
C GLU A 232 -2.07 23.79 -16.76
N SER A 233 -3.07 24.65 -17.02
CA SER A 233 -3.04 26.07 -16.65
C SER A 233 -3.06 26.26 -15.13
N ASP A 234 -3.79 25.40 -14.43
CA ASP A 234 -3.81 25.39 -12.96
C ASP A 234 -2.45 24.94 -12.38
N LEU A 235 -1.77 23.99 -13.02
CA LEU A 235 -0.41 23.60 -12.64
C LEU A 235 0.60 24.76 -12.84
N ASP A 236 0.40 25.61 -13.87
CA ASP A 236 1.20 26.82 -14.04
C ASP A 236 1.04 27.79 -12.88
N GLN A 237 -0.21 28.02 -12.47
CA GLN A 237 -0.50 28.88 -11.32
C GLN A 237 0.08 28.28 -10.02
N LEU A 238 -0.03 26.97 -9.85
CA LEU A 238 0.58 26.27 -8.70
C LEU A 238 2.10 26.41 -8.69
N ASP A 239 2.78 26.28 -9.84
CA ASP A 239 4.24 26.42 -9.92
C ASP A 239 4.71 27.82 -9.51
N VAL A 240 3.95 28.87 -9.85
CA VAL A 240 4.21 30.23 -9.37
C VAL A 240 4.12 30.33 -7.85
N VAL A 241 3.03 29.82 -7.26
CA VAL A 241 2.85 29.83 -5.80
C VAL A 241 3.90 28.99 -5.09
N LEU A 242 4.28 27.83 -5.65
CA LEU A 242 5.31 26.97 -5.10
C LEU A 242 6.69 27.65 -5.09
N LYS A 243 7.00 28.45 -6.11
CA LYS A 243 8.21 29.31 -6.12
C LYS A 243 8.17 30.38 -5.05
N GLU A 244 7.05 31.11 -4.96
CA GLU A 244 6.86 32.18 -3.95
C GLU A 244 7.04 31.65 -2.53
N THR A 245 6.58 30.43 -2.25
CA THR A 245 6.64 29.78 -0.93
C THR A 245 7.87 28.93 -0.72
N ASN A 246 8.79 28.88 -1.69
CA ASN A 246 9.94 27.98 -1.72
C ASN A 246 9.55 26.52 -1.36
N THR A 247 8.49 26.03 -2.00
CA THR A 247 7.93 24.68 -1.77
C THR A 247 8.17 23.80 -2.99
N LEU A 248 8.63 22.57 -2.79
CA LEU A 248 8.64 21.53 -3.82
C LEU A 248 7.36 20.70 -3.72
N LEU A 249 6.66 20.50 -4.84
CA LEU A 249 5.52 19.57 -4.93
C LEU A 249 5.87 18.37 -5.79
N ILE A 250 5.81 17.19 -5.20
CA ILE A 250 6.01 15.91 -5.88
C ILE A 250 4.64 15.35 -6.23
N ILE A 251 4.32 15.17 -7.51
CA ILE A 251 3.06 14.56 -7.96
C ILE A 251 3.34 13.12 -8.40
N LYS A 252 2.83 12.15 -7.65
CA LYS A 252 3.03 10.73 -7.95
C LYS A 252 1.81 10.13 -8.62
N ILE A 253 1.89 9.94 -9.94
CA ILE A 253 0.83 9.33 -10.74
C ILE A 253 0.61 7.87 -10.33
N HIS A 254 -0.68 7.47 -10.23
CA HIS A 254 -1.04 6.10 -9.88
C HIS A 254 -0.62 5.12 -10.99
N PRO A 255 -0.13 3.90 -10.68
CA PRO A 255 0.30 2.93 -11.69
C PRO A 255 -0.77 2.51 -12.70
N MET A 256 -2.04 2.60 -12.33
CA MET A 256 -3.16 2.28 -13.23
C MET A 256 -3.70 3.50 -13.97
N ASP A 257 -3.17 4.70 -13.72
CA ASP A 257 -3.68 5.92 -14.33
C ASP A 257 -3.27 6.05 -15.80
N ALA A 258 -4.20 6.42 -16.65
CA ALA A 258 -3.94 6.71 -18.07
C ALA A 258 -2.97 7.89 -18.24
N LEU A 259 -2.92 8.82 -17.28
CA LEU A 259 -2.00 9.96 -17.26
C LEU A 259 -0.51 9.56 -17.28
N GLN A 260 -0.16 8.33 -16.93
CA GLN A 260 1.23 7.86 -17.07
C GLN A 260 1.75 7.96 -18.52
N ASN A 261 0.86 7.95 -19.52
CA ASN A 261 1.20 8.08 -20.94
C ASN A 261 1.19 9.54 -21.42
N THR A 262 0.77 10.50 -20.57
CA THR A 262 0.72 11.92 -20.92
C THR A 262 2.10 12.54 -20.75
N SER A 263 2.51 13.40 -21.68
CA SER A 263 3.70 14.25 -21.53
C SER A 263 3.31 15.51 -20.80
N PHE A 264 3.98 15.76 -19.69
CA PHE A 264 3.88 17.03 -18.96
C PHE A 264 5.07 17.90 -19.31
N LYS A 265 4.89 19.22 -19.33
CA LYS A 265 5.98 20.15 -19.45
C LYS A 265 6.84 20.15 -18.17
N ALA A 266 8.03 20.69 -18.26
CA ALA A 266 8.88 20.89 -17.09
C ALA A 266 8.38 22.08 -16.27
N TYR A 267 8.32 21.91 -14.97
CA TYR A 267 8.01 22.94 -13.98
C TYR A 267 9.25 23.21 -13.11
N SER A 268 9.27 24.33 -12.42
CA SER A 268 10.39 24.67 -11.56
C SER A 268 10.31 24.00 -10.20
N ASN A 269 9.11 23.98 -9.62
CA ASN A 269 8.87 23.50 -8.27
C ASN A 269 7.86 22.31 -8.24
N ILE A 270 7.53 21.73 -9.40
CA ILE A 270 6.71 20.51 -9.49
C ILE A 270 7.52 19.40 -10.15
N VAL A 271 7.62 18.26 -9.48
CA VAL A 271 8.22 17.04 -10.04
C VAL A 271 7.14 15.97 -10.17
N ILE A 272 6.89 15.52 -11.41
CA ILE A 272 5.90 14.48 -11.69
C ILE A 272 6.60 13.14 -11.79
N ILE A 273 6.23 12.20 -10.93
CA ILE A 273 6.77 10.83 -10.88
C ILE A 273 5.79 9.90 -11.59
N LYS A 274 6.25 9.27 -12.66
CA LYS A 274 5.51 8.21 -13.36
C LYS A 274 5.86 6.83 -12.80
N PRO A 275 4.95 5.85 -12.86
CA PRO A 275 5.14 4.53 -12.23
C PRO A 275 6.38 3.77 -12.68
N ARG A 276 6.82 3.97 -13.94
CA ARG A 276 7.99 3.28 -14.53
C ARG A 276 9.33 3.92 -14.17
N GLU A 277 9.31 5.09 -13.54
CA GLU A 277 10.53 5.85 -13.25
C GLU A 277 11.08 5.61 -11.84
N THR A 278 10.41 4.76 -11.05
CA THR A 278 10.77 4.59 -9.65
C THR A 278 11.16 3.16 -9.31
N SER A 279 12.43 2.94 -9.10
CA SER A 279 12.96 1.84 -8.27
C SER A 279 13.09 2.23 -6.79
N ILE A 280 12.60 3.42 -6.39
CA ILE A 280 12.80 3.98 -5.06
C ILE A 280 11.60 3.66 -4.18
N PRO A 281 11.80 3.16 -2.96
CA PRO A 281 10.73 2.89 -2.01
C PRO A 281 9.90 4.15 -1.73
N LEU A 282 8.57 4.03 -1.86
CA LEU A 282 7.65 5.15 -1.69
C LEU A 282 7.59 5.65 -0.24
N TYR A 283 7.59 4.76 0.74
CA TYR A 283 7.32 5.11 2.13
C TYR A 283 8.41 5.99 2.78
N PRO A 284 9.72 5.74 2.54
CA PRO A 284 10.76 6.70 2.98
C PRO A 284 10.60 8.08 2.34
N LEU A 285 10.23 8.15 1.05
CA LEU A 285 9.93 9.43 0.40
C LEU A 285 8.73 10.13 1.03
N LEU A 286 7.64 9.37 1.25
CA LEU A 286 6.42 9.87 1.89
C LEU A 286 6.73 10.42 3.30
N GLY A 287 7.56 9.70 4.07
CA GLY A 287 8.01 10.13 5.39
C GLY A 287 8.84 11.43 5.38
N ALA A 288 9.61 11.65 4.32
CA ALA A 288 10.43 12.84 4.14
C ALA A 288 9.62 14.09 3.73
N CYS A 289 8.38 13.93 3.24
CA CYS A 289 7.52 15.06 2.86
C CYS A 289 6.88 15.72 4.09
N ASP A 290 6.65 17.04 4.00
CA ASP A 290 6.11 17.85 5.08
C ASP A 290 4.58 17.91 5.07
N PHE A 291 3.93 17.64 3.94
CA PHE A 291 2.48 17.47 3.82
C PHE A 291 2.12 16.51 2.70
N LEU A 292 0.92 15.90 2.81
CA LEU A 292 0.30 15.03 1.82
C LEU A 292 -0.90 15.72 1.18
N LEU A 293 -1.00 15.68 -0.14
CA LEU A 293 -2.22 15.90 -0.90
C LEU A 293 -2.70 14.55 -1.45
N THR A 294 -3.96 14.23 -1.26
CA THR A 294 -4.57 12.99 -1.76
C THR A 294 -6.06 13.17 -1.96
N ASP A 295 -6.78 12.09 -2.23
CA ASP A 295 -8.22 12.07 -2.33
C ASP A 295 -8.81 10.81 -1.65
N TYR A 296 -9.49 9.93 -2.35
CA TYR A 296 -10.08 8.69 -1.82
C TYR A 296 -9.09 7.54 -1.64
N SER A 297 -7.85 7.84 -1.33
CA SER A 297 -6.78 6.86 -1.16
C SER A 297 -6.52 6.56 0.31
N SER A 298 -6.37 5.29 0.65
CA SER A 298 -5.99 4.87 2.01
C SER A 298 -4.61 5.32 2.47
N VAL A 299 -3.81 5.92 1.60
CA VAL A 299 -2.48 6.43 1.95
C VAL A 299 -2.52 7.49 3.07
N PHE A 300 -3.63 8.23 3.20
CA PHE A 300 -3.76 9.20 4.29
C PHE A 300 -3.77 8.52 5.67
N ILE A 301 -4.31 7.29 5.77
CA ILE A 301 -4.30 6.52 7.01
C ILE A 301 -2.86 6.21 7.42
N ASP A 302 -2.03 5.82 6.46
CA ASP A 302 -0.62 5.56 6.70
C ASP A 302 0.13 6.85 7.06
N TYR A 303 -0.13 7.94 6.33
CA TYR A 303 0.55 9.23 6.54
C TYR A 303 0.16 9.89 7.87
N GLN A 304 -1.06 9.68 8.36
CA GLN A 304 -1.54 10.19 9.65
C GLN A 304 -0.62 9.80 10.82
N ILE A 305 0.11 8.67 10.70
CA ILE A 305 1.07 8.21 11.70
C ILE A 305 2.16 9.26 11.98
N LEU A 306 2.46 10.11 11.00
CA LEU A 306 3.48 11.17 11.11
C LEU A 306 2.98 12.44 11.78
N HIS A 307 1.68 12.58 12.05
CA HIS A 307 1.05 13.82 12.56
C HIS A 307 1.37 15.06 11.70
N LYS A 308 1.52 14.86 10.38
CA LYS A 308 1.79 15.93 9.40
C LYS A 308 0.50 16.36 8.69
N PRO A 309 0.45 17.57 8.10
CA PRO A 309 -0.71 18.07 7.36
C PRO A 309 -1.13 17.16 6.21
N ILE A 310 -2.45 16.97 6.05
CA ILE A 310 -3.05 16.23 4.94
C ILE A 310 -4.14 17.11 4.32
N GLY A 311 -4.11 17.31 2.99
CA GLY A 311 -5.15 17.98 2.24
C GLY A 311 -5.85 17.02 1.27
N PHE A 312 -7.18 17.07 1.20
CA PHE A 312 -7.99 16.19 0.37
C PHE A 312 -8.49 16.92 -0.88
N VAL A 313 -7.80 16.70 -2.02
CA VAL A 313 -8.08 17.35 -3.32
C VAL A 313 -9.23 16.62 -4.01
N MET A 314 -10.46 17.00 -3.69
CA MET A 314 -11.66 16.36 -4.21
C MET A 314 -12.84 17.34 -4.32
N ASN A 315 -13.61 17.23 -5.40
CA ASN A 315 -14.83 18.02 -5.66
C ASN A 315 -16.05 17.16 -6.03
N ASP A 316 -15.90 15.82 -5.97
CA ASP A 316 -16.88 14.82 -6.42
C ASP A 316 -17.31 13.85 -5.29
N ILE A 317 -17.24 14.30 -4.03
CA ILE A 317 -17.44 13.42 -2.86
C ILE A 317 -18.84 12.81 -2.78
N GLU A 318 -19.89 13.56 -3.16
CA GLU A 318 -21.27 13.05 -3.15
C GLU A 318 -21.46 11.94 -4.19
N GLU A 319 -20.91 12.14 -5.39
CA GLU A 319 -20.93 11.11 -6.44
C GLU A 319 -20.16 9.86 -6.03
N TYR A 320 -19.00 10.07 -5.41
CA TYR A 320 -18.17 8.99 -4.92
C TYR A 320 -18.86 8.15 -3.83
N LYS A 321 -19.55 8.78 -2.88
CA LYS A 321 -20.33 8.08 -1.84
C LYS A 321 -21.41 7.20 -2.45
N ASN A 322 -22.11 7.73 -3.48
CA ASN A 322 -23.22 7.02 -4.11
C ASN A 322 -22.79 5.85 -4.99
N SER A 323 -21.52 5.78 -5.40
CA SER A 323 -21.04 4.78 -6.36
C SER A 323 -20.72 3.41 -5.75
N ARG A 324 -20.20 3.35 -4.50
CA ARG A 324 -19.66 2.10 -3.92
C ARG A 324 -20.00 1.85 -2.45
N GLY A 325 -20.51 2.84 -1.77
CA GLY A 325 -20.60 2.81 -0.31
C GLY A 325 -19.23 2.86 0.38
N LEU A 326 -19.23 3.44 1.54
CA LEU A 326 -18.03 3.62 2.36
C LEU A 326 -18.16 2.82 3.66
N PHE A 327 -17.03 2.48 4.28
CA PHE A 327 -17.00 1.93 5.63
C PHE A 327 -17.08 3.01 6.71
N ILE A 328 -16.74 4.25 6.34
CA ILE A 328 -16.72 5.38 7.25
C ILE A 328 -17.95 6.22 6.96
N ASP A 329 -18.88 6.26 7.91
CA ASP A 329 -20.01 7.17 7.88
C ASP A 329 -19.50 8.60 8.04
N ASP A 330 -20.19 9.58 7.41
CA ASP A 330 -19.79 10.99 7.45
C ASP A 330 -18.29 11.21 7.17
N LEU A 331 -17.78 10.65 6.06
CA LEU A 331 -16.35 10.68 5.73
C LEU A 331 -15.75 12.08 5.87
N GLU A 332 -16.48 13.13 5.41
CA GLU A 332 -16.01 14.52 5.46
C GLU A 332 -15.67 14.99 6.88
N LYS A 333 -16.50 14.61 7.87
CA LYS A 333 -16.28 14.99 9.28
C LYS A 333 -15.12 14.20 9.90
N ASN A 334 -14.81 13.05 9.34
CA ASN A 334 -13.83 12.13 9.89
C ASN A 334 -12.47 12.20 9.17
N LEU A 335 -12.33 12.98 8.09
CA LEU A 335 -11.05 13.19 7.43
C LEU A 335 -10.07 13.95 8.34
N PRO A 336 -8.78 13.54 8.40
CA PRO A 336 -7.76 14.24 9.20
C PRO A 336 -7.16 15.46 8.47
N GLY A 337 -7.96 16.17 7.70
CA GLY A 337 -7.52 17.33 6.93
C GLY A 337 -8.67 18.00 6.17
N PRO A 338 -8.47 19.20 5.63
CA PRO A 338 -9.49 19.93 4.89
C PRO A 338 -9.76 19.31 3.51
N ILE A 339 -11.01 19.42 3.06
CA ILE A 339 -11.40 19.15 1.68
C ILE A 339 -11.08 20.40 0.85
N LEU A 340 -10.27 20.20 -0.19
CA LEU A 340 -9.81 21.22 -1.13
C LEU A 340 -10.56 21.02 -2.44
N SER A 341 -11.73 21.67 -2.56
CA SER A 341 -12.66 21.41 -3.66
C SER A 341 -12.41 22.30 -4.90
N ASN A 342 -11.48 23.24 -4.81
CA ASN A 342 -11.11 24.12 -5.91
C ASN A 342 -9.65 24.58 -5.79
N LEU A 343 -9.15 25.23 -6.87
CA LEU A 343 -7.76 25.68 -6.96
C LEU A 343 -7.37 26.68 -5.86
N SER A 344 -8.26 27.62 -5.50
CA SER A 344 -7.98 28.60 -4.45
C SER A 344 -7.70 27.92 -3.11
N MET A 345 -8.57 26.98 -2.71
CA MET A 345 -8.40 26.23 -1.46
C MET A 345 -7.11 25.39 -1.48
N LEU A 346 -6.76 24.81 -2.63
CA LEU A 346 -5.51 24.06 -2.80
C LEU A 346 -4.29 24.98 -2.64
N ILE A 347 -4.31 26.17 -3.25
CA ILE A 347 -3.27 27.19 -3.12
C ILE A 347 -3.13 27.63 -1.66
N ASP A 348 -4.24 27.94 -0.99
CA ASP A 348 -4.22 28.41 0.40
C ASP A 348 -3.64 27.34 1.34
N PHE A 349 -4.00 26.06 1.12
CA PHE A 349 -3.41 24.96 1.87
C PHE A 349 -1.89 24.81 1.61
N ILE A 350 -1.43 24.90 0.36
CA ILE A 350 0.01 24.82 0.03
C ILE A 350 0.79 25.95 0.69
N ARG A 351 0.24 27.18 0.72
CA ARG A 351 0.86 28.31 1.39
C ARG A 351 1.03 28.08 2.88
N ASN A 352 0.03 27.52 3.53
CA ASN A 352 0.03 27.26 4.97
C ASN A 352 -0.60 25.91 5.31
N PRO A 353 0.10 24.78 5.12
CA PRO A 353 -0.41 23.47 5.48
C PRO A 353 -0.62 23.36 6.99
N TYR A 354 -1.78 22.81 7.41
CA TYR A 354 -2.13 22.65 8.82
C TYR A 354 -2.69 21.28 9.13
N VAL A 355 -2.51 20.85 10.36
CA VAL A 355 -3.05 19.58 10.87
C VAL A 355 -4.47 19.80 11.39
N VAL A 356 -5.39 18.95 10.97
CA VAL A 356 -6.72 18.86 11.57
C VAL A 356 -6.74 17.70 12.55
N ASN A 357 -6.97 18.02 13.80
CA ASN A 357 -7.16 17.00 14.82
C ASN A 357 -8.60 16.47 14.71
N ASN A 358 -8.74 15.24 14.27
CA ASN A 358 -9.98 14.50 14.39
C ASN A 358 -9.84 13.38 15.42
N ASN A 359 -10.97 12.92 15.95
CA ASN A 359 -11.00 11.86 16.97
C ASN A 359 -11.31 10.49 16.35
N PHE A 360 -11.11 10.32 15.05
CA PHE A 360 -11.41 9.06 14.38
C PHE A 360 -10.22 8.10 14.46
N ASP A 361 -10.49 6.89 14.92
CA ASP A 361 -9.48 5.87 15.22
C ASP A 361 -9.02 5.11 13.97
N TYR A 362 -8.31 5.78 13.04
CA TYR A 362 -7.70 5.13 11.89
C TYR A 362 -6.52 4.24 12.29
N ASN A 363 -5.75 4.68 13.28
CA ASN A 363 -4.56 3.99 13.78
C ASN A 363 -4.56 3.94 15.31
N ASP A 364 -4.23 2.79 15.90
CA ASP A 364 -3.98 2.64 17.34
C ASP A 364 -2.51 2.92 17.69
N PHE A 365 -1.62 2.98 16.68
CA PHE A 365 -0.17 3.16 16.87
C PHE A 365 0.37 4.22 15.91
N PHE A 366 1.20 5.11 16.47
CA PHE A 366 1.83 6.23 15.76
C PHE A 366 3.36 6.11 15.85
N ASP A 367 3.89 4.96 15.45
CA ASP A 367 5.28 4.60 15.60
C ASP A 367 5.78 3.69 14.45
N LYS A 368 7.05 3.28 14.51
CA LYS A 368 7.75 2.45 13.52
C LYS A 368 7.88 0.97 13.92
N TYR A 369 6.98 0.43 14.72
CA TYR A 369 7.12 -0.90 15.30
C TYR A 369 6.03 -1.89 14.87
N ALA A 370 5.40 -1.70 13.72
CA ALA A 370 4.35 -2.59 13.21
C ALA A 370 4.90 -4.00 12.93
N SER A 371 6.05 -4.11 12.27
CA SER A 371 6.71 -5.40 12.00
C SER A 371 7.07 -6.13 13.30
N GLU A 372 7.54 -5.42 14.30
CA GLU A 372 7.88 -5.98 15.61
C GLU A 372 6.64 -6.52 16.33
N ARG A 373 5.52 -5.76 16.30
CA ARG A 373 4.24 -6.19 16.89
C ARG A 373 3.71 -7.46 16.22
N ILE A 374 3.85 -7.59 14.90
CA ILE A 374 3.50 -8.82 14.18
C ILE A 374 4.34 -9.99 14.70
N CYS A 375 5.65 -9.83 14.81
CA CYS A 375 6.53 -10.87 15.34
C CYS A 375 6.15 -11.29 16.77
N LYS A 376 5.87 -10.34 17.65
CA LYS A 376 5.43 -10.59 19.03
C LYS A 376 4.08 -11.33 19.07
N ALA A 377 3.10 -10.87 18.28
CA ALA A 377 1.77 -11.49 18.23
C ALA A 377 1.83 -12.94 17.72
N LEU A 378 2.72 -13.23 16.78
CA LEU A 378 2.91 -14.55 16.19
C LEU A 378 3.93 -15.41 16.92
N LYS A 379 4.60 -14.87 17.95
CA LYS A 379 5.70 -15.52 18.70
C LYS A 379 6.83 -15.99 17.77
N ILE A 380 7.20 -15.15 16.81
CA ILE A 380 8.33 -15.39 15.92
C ILE A 380 9.62 -15.07 16.69
N GLU A 381 10.50 -16.05 16.82
CA GLU A 381 11.84 -15.88 17.39
C GLU A 381 12.73 -15.17 16.38
N LEU A 382 13.27 -14.02 16.76
CA LEU A 382 14.14 -13.17 15.95
C LEU A 382 15.61 -13.50 16.15
#